data_1a253069171fd487b7c1523b512814a9
#
_entry.id   1a253069171fd487b7c1523b512814a9
#
_cell.length_a   1.000
_cell.length_b   1.000
_cell.length_c   1.000
_cell.angle_alpha   90.00
_cell.angle_beta   90.00
_cell.angle_gamma   90.00
#
_symmetry.space_group_name_H-M   'P 1'
#
loop_
_entity.id
_entity.type
_entity.pdbx_description
1 polymer ?
#
loop_
_entity_poly.entity_id
_entity_poly.type
_entity_poly.pdbx_seq_one_letter_code
_entity_poly.pdbx_strand_id
1 'polypeptide(L)'
;QEVLRKLPDIHLRAIEALQNGKQEIRITAIEWLARLQHQAAVSALYELLKKEKKEVVIAAILTALEQLGEDISAYLSPKSLLKDAEKGLKGKIASSFTWFDLQHLPQAQWQDGTAVDPKIIQWWVVLADKLKDPVPNALLQRYMGLLNEKSQQTLSLHLLQSFIYQDTRNPTLEEAIEVATKEAPSRLA
;
A
#
# COMPACT_ATOMS: atom_id res chain seq x y z
N GLN A 1 20.70 18.86 4.75
CA GLN A 1 20.91 17.45 4.33
C GLN A 1 22.37 17.14 4.02
N GLU A 2 23.12 18.08 3.44
CA GLU A 2 24.54 17.92 3.07
C GLU A 2 25.48 17.84 4.29
N VAL A 3 25.15 18.54 5.37
CA VAL A 3 25.93 18.53 6.64
C VAL A 3 25.89 17.16 7.31
N LEU A 4 24.78 16.45 7.23
CA LEU A 4 24.60 15.14 7.87
C LEU A 4 25.35 14.01 7.14
N ARG A 5 25.64 14.16 5.83
CA ARG A 5 26.47 13.21 5.07
C ARG A 5 27.91 13.11 5.58
N LYS A 6 28.38 14.12 6.31
CA LYS A 6 29.76 14.22 6.81
C LYS A 6 29.95 13.68 8.23
N LEU A 7 28.87 13.20 8.89
CA LEU A 7 28.98 12.61 10.21
C LEU A 7 29.51 11.18 10.10
N PRO A 8 30.62 10.84 10.77
CA PRO A 8 31.03 9.45 10.85
C PRO A 8 29.94 8.61 11.47
N ASP A 9 29.77 7.38 10.99
CA ASP A 9 28.82 6.37 11.48
C ASP A 9 27.32 6.67 11.34
N ILE A 10 26.95 7.65 10.51
CA ILE A 10 25.53 7.97 10.31
C ILE A 10 24.73 6.79 9.74
N HIS A 11 25.36 5.96 8.91
CA HIS A 11 24.77 4.76 8.36
C HIS A 11 24.49 3.71 9.45
N LEU A 12 25.33 3.61 10.48
CA LEU A 12 25.09 2.70 11.61
C LEU A 12 23.86 3.13 12.40
N ARG A 13 23.72 4.43 12.68
CA ARG A 13 22.52 4.98 13.33
C ARG A 13 21.26 4.78 12.50
N ALA A 14 21.35 4.89 11.18
CA ALA A 14 20.23 4.61 10.30
C ALA A 14 19.86 3.11 10.33
N ILE A 15 20.84 2.21 10.34
CA ILE A 15 20.59 0.76 10.49
C ILE A 15 19.96 0.45 11.85
N GLU A 16 20.42 1.04 12.94
CA GLU A 16 19.79 0.91 14.26
C GLU A 16 18.35 1.42 14.25
N ALA A 17 18.07 2.53 13.57
CA ALA A 17 16.74 3.10 13.46
C ALA A 17 15.73 2.22 12.70
N LEU A 18 16.19 1.23 11.91
CA LEU A 18 15.33 0.22 11.29
C LEU A 18 14.57 -0.62 12.33
N GLN A 19 15.05 -0.73 13.57
CA GLN A 19 14.40 -1.46 14.65
C GLN A 19 13.48 -0.58 15.51
N ASN A 20 13.28 0.69 15.15
CA ASN A 20 12.45 1.61 15.93
C ASN A 20 10.97 1.17 15.93
N GLY A 21 10.29 1.34 17.07
CA GLY A 21 8.86 1.01 17.21
C GLY A 21 7.95 1.87 16.33
N LYS A 22 8.34 3.12 16.02
CA LYS A 22 7.58 4.05 15.20
C LYS A 22 7.85 3.82 13.71
N GLN A 23 6.81 3.57 12.93
CA GLN A 23 6.93 3.29 11.50
C GLN A 23 7.56 4.45 10.70
N GLU A 24 7.25 5.69 11.08
CA GLU A 24 7.76 6.89 10.40
C GLU A 24 9.29 6.97 10.51
N ILE A 25 9.84 6.61 11.67
CA ILE A 25 11.29 6.57 11.89
C ILE A 25 11.93 5.46 11.04
N ARG A 26 11.30 4.28 10.98
CA ARG A 26 11.80 3.20 10.11
C ARG A 26 11.81 3.61 8.65
N ILE A 27 10.71 4.20 8.16
CA ILE A 27 10.60 4.67 6.76
C ILE A 27 11.71 5.69 6.45
N THR A 28 11.86 6.70 7.30
CA THR A 28 12.93 7.71 7.13
C THR A 28 14.33 7.09 7.09
N ALA A 29 14.58 6.11 7.96
CA ALA A 29 15.87 5.40 7.99
C ALA A 29 16.11 4.58 6.70
N ILE A 30 15.07 3.86 6.22
CA ILE A 30 15.09 3.08 4.98
C ILE A 30 15.43 3.99 3.78
N GLU A 31 14.66 5.08 3.63
CA GLU A 31 14.86 6.05 2.54
C GLU A 31 16.26 6.67 2.58
N TRP A 32 16.76 6.92 3.77
CA TRP A 32 18.07 7.50 3.94
C TRP A 32 19.20 6.55 3.54
N LEU A 33 19.11 5.28 3.95
CA LEU A 33 20.05 4.23 3.55
C LEU A 33 20.07 4.03 2.04
N ALA A 34 18.90 4.07 1.39
CA ALA A 34 18.79 4.02 -0.06
C ALA A 34 19.46 5.22 -0.75
N ARG A 35 19.21 6.46 -0.26
CA ARG A 35 19.84 7.68 -0.80
C ARG A 35 21.35 7.71 -0.62
N LEU A 36 21.85 7.13 0.45
CA LEU A 36 23.30 7.00 0.69
C LEU A 36 23.93 5.91 -0.17
N GLN A 37 23.15 5.12 -0.91
CA GLN A 37 23.61 3.96 -1.68
C GLN A 37 24.46 3.01 -0.82
N HIS A 38 24.05 2.83 0.45
CA HIS A 38 24.84 2.09 1.43
C HIS A 38 24.57 0.59 1.32
N GLN A 39 25.42 -0.10 0.57
CA GLN A 39 25.25 -1.53 0.24
C GLN A 39 25.20 -2.44 1.47
N ALA A 40 25.90 -2.09 2.56
CA ALA A 40 25.84 -2.87 3.79
C ALA A 40 24.45 -2.85 4.48
N ALA A 41 23.53 -1.96 4.08
CA ALA A 41 22.16 -1.95 4.57
C ALA A 41 21.29 -3.07 3.98
N VAL A 42 21.68 -3.66 2.85
CA VAL A 42 20.85 -4.66 2.13
C VAL A 42 20.45 -5.82 3.03
N SER A 43 21.38 -6.40 3.76
CA SER A 43 21.07 -7.52 4.67
C SER A 43 20.11 -7.11 5.79
N ALA A 44 20.27 -5.91 6.36
CA ALA A 44 19.40 -5.40 7.40
C ALA A 44 17.98 -5.10 6.87
N LEU A 45 17.86 -4.61 5.63
CA LEU A 45 16.58 -4.40 4.96
C LEU A 45 15.85 -5.72 4.69
N TYR A 46 16.54 -6.77 4.24
CA TYR A 46 15.94 -8.10 4.07
C TYR A 46 15.49 -8.71 5.40
N GLU A 47 16.26 -8.55 6.47
CA GLU A 47 15.87 -9.02 7.81
C GLU A 47 14.65 -8.25 8.35
N LEU A 48 14.57 -6.96 8.08
CA LEU A 48 13.38 -6.16 8.42
C LEU A 48 12.16 -6.62 7.60
N LEU A 49 12.32 -6.84 6.29
CA LEU A 49 11.26 -7.28 5.39
C LEU A 49 10.60 -8.58 5.84
N LYS A 50 11.38 -9.55 6.37
CA LYS A 50 10.86 -10.82 6.89
C LYS A 50 9.92 -10.66 8.09
N LYS A 51 10.10 -9.62 8.89
CA LYS A 51 9.40 -9.38 10.17
C LYS A 51 8.32 -8.31 10.07
N GLU A 52 8.43 -7.44 9.07
CA GLU A 52 7.54 -6.29 8.95
C GLU A 52 6.12 -6.71 8.55
N LYS A 53 5.15 -6.00 9.11
CA LYS A 53 3.72 -6.25 8.87
C LYS A 53 2.99 -5.01 8.33
N LYS A 54 3.64 -3.84 8.43
CA LYS A 54 3.07 -2.58 7.97
C LYS A 54 3.37 -2.40 6.49
N GLU A 55 2.33 -2.38 5.68
CA GLU A 55 2.42 -2.34 4.21
C GLU A 55 3.22 -1.12 3.72
N VAL A 56 3.09 0.03 4.40
CA VAL A 56 3.84 1.25 4.04
C VAL A 56 5.35 1.05 4.24
N VAL A 57 5.75 0.38 5.31
CA VAL A 57 7.17 0.07 5.57
C VAL A 57 7.69 -0.97 4.58
N ILE A 58 6.88 -1.99 4.25
CA ILE A 58 7.22 -2.99 3.23
C ILE A 58 7.46 -2.29 1.88
N ALA A 59 6.59 -1.35 1.50
CA ALA A 59 6.76 -0.56 0.28
C ALA A 59 8.10 0.21 0.27
N ALA A 60 8.41 0.88 1.38
CA ALA A 60 9.66 1.60 1.52
C ALA A 60 10.88 0.68 1.41
N ILE A 61 10.85 -0.51 2.04
CA ILE A 61 11.93 -1.50 1.97
C ILE A 61 12.13 -1.99 0.54
N LEU A 62 11.06 -2.40 -0.16
CA LEU A 62 11.17 -2.89 -1.54
C LEU A 62 11.70 -1.82 -2.48
N THR A 63 11.25 -0.58 -2.33
CA THR A 63 11.77 0.56 -3.09
C THR A 63 13.27 0.80 -2.81
N ALA A 64 13.68 0.72 -1.54
CA ALA A 64 15.07 0.90 -1.15
C ALA A 64 15.97 -0.23 -1.69
N LEU A 65 15.53 -1.49 -1.60
CA LEU A 65 16.27 -2.64 -2.14
C LEU A 65 16.49 -2.49 -3.66
N GLU A 66 15.45 -2.12 -4.41
CA GLU A 66 15.57 -1.88 -5.85
C GLU A 66 16.52 -0.73 -6.18
N GLN A 67 16.48 0.39 -5.41
CA GLN A 67 17.41 1.50 -5.56
C GLN A 67 18.86 1.09 -5.26
N LEU A 68 19.05 0.09 -4.39
CA LEU A 68 20.36 -0.50 -4.08
C LEU A 68 20.80 -1.58 -5.08
N GLY A 69 19.98 -1.83 -6.14
CA GLY A 69 20.32 -2.78 -7.20
C GLY A 69 19.93 -4.23 -6.92
N GLU A 70 19.13 -4.47 -5.89
CA GLU A 70 18.66 -5.81 -5.55
C GLU A 70 17.46 -6.24 -6.41
N ASP A 71 17.42 -7.53 -6.76
CA ASP A 71 16.26 -8.12 -7.46
C ASP A 71 15.12 -8.40 -6.48
N ILE A 72 14.02 -7.69 -6.65
CA ILE A 72 12.80 -7.84 -5.85
C ILE A 72 11.70 -8.64 -6.56
N SER A 73 11.97 -9.20 -7.73
CA SER A 73 10.98 -9.92 -8.57
C SER A 73 10.30 -11.08 -7.83
N ALA A 74 11.02 -11.76 -6.93
CA ALA A 74 10.47 -12.83 -6.10
C ALA A 74 9.30 -12.36 -5.21
N TYR A 75 9.33 -11.11 -4.73
CA TYR A 75 8.27 -10.51 -3.91
C TYR A 75 7.08 -10.04 -4.75
N LEU A 76 7.30 -9.77 -6.02
CA LEU A 76 6.30 -9.32 -6.99
C LEU A 76 5.75 -10.47 -7.85
N SER A 77 6.18 -11.71 -7.60
CA SER A 77 5.68 -12.88 -8.33
C SER A 77 4.19 -13.12 -8.04
N PRO A 78 3.39 -13.59 -9.02
CA PRO A 78 1.96 -13.87 -8.84
C PRO A 78 1.67 -14.75 -7.61
N LYS A 79 2.53 -15.72 -7.34
CA LYS A 79 2.41 -16.62 -6.18
C LYS A 79 2.59 -15.88 -4.85
N SER A 80 3.56 -14.97 -4.78
CA SER A 80 3.81 -14.15 -3.58
C SER A 80 2.65 -13.20 -3.34
N LEU A 81 2.22 -12.49 -4.39
CA LEU A 81 1.11 -11.54 -4.34
C LEU A 81 -0.22 -12.21 -3.95
N LEU A 82 -0.49 -13.43 -4.44
CA LEU A 82 -1.68 -14.18 -4.04
C LEU A 82 -1.64 -14.55 -2.56
N LYS A 83 -0.49 -15.01 -2.06
CA LYS A 83 -0.32 -15.32 -0.63
C LYS A 83 -0.56 -14.09 0.26
N ASP A 84 -0.05 -12.93 -0.16
CA ASP A 84 -0.24 -11.67 0.56
C ASP A 84 -1.71 -11.23 0.50
N ALA A 85 -2.36 -11.38 -0.65
CA ALA A 85 -3.78 -11.11 -0.82
C ALA A 85 -4.66 -11.99 0.09
N GLU A 86 -4.42 -13.29 0.09
CA GLU A 86 -5.15 -14.23 0.96
C GLU A 86 -4.98 -13.94 2.45
N LYS A 87 -3.80 -13.47 2.86
CA LYS A 87 -3.54 -13.04 4.22
C LYS A 87 -4.24 -11.71 4.53
N GLY A 88 -4.13 -10.76 3.62
CA GLY A 88 -4.65 -9.41 3.80
C GLY A 88 -6.19 -9.35 3.83
N LEU A 89 -6.85 -10.13 2.97
CA LEU A 89 -8.31 -10.23 2.90
C LEU A 89 -8.96 -10.93 4.10
N LYS A 90 -8.20 -11.68 4.91
CA LYS A 90 -8.68 -12.20 6.21
C LYS A 90 -8.81 -11.12 7.27
N GLY A 91 -8.17 -9.97 7.06
CA GLY A 91 -8.25 -8.83 7.95
C GLY A 91 -9.61 -8.12 7.86
N LYS A 92 -9.90 -7.29 8.88
CA LYS A 92 -11.10 -6.47 8.86
C LYS A 92 -11.00 -5.38 7.78
N ILE A 93 -12.01 -5.31 6.92
CA ILE A 93 -12.21 -4.19 6.00
C ILE A 93 -12.84 -3.03 6.79
N ALA A 94 -12.41 -1.80 6.52
CA ALA A 94 -12.95 -0.63 7.19
C ALA A 94 -14.45 -0.48 6.90
N SER A 95 -15.25 -0.12 7.90
CA SER A 95 -16.69 0.12 7.72
C SER A 95 -16.97 1.22 6.70
N SER A 96 -16.10 2.21 6.62
CA SER A 96 -16.15 3.29 5.62
C SER A 96 -15.97 2.83 4.18
N PHE A 97 -15.57 1.57 3.96
CA PHE A 97 -15.30 1.00 2.63
C PHE A 97 -16.26 -0.12 2.24
N THR A 98 -17.24 -0.45 3.09
CA THR A 98 -18.20 -1.55 2.83
C THR A 98 -19.15 -1.27 1.68
N TRP A 99 -19.27 -0.01 1.23
CA TRP A 99 -20.04 0.38 0.06
C TRP A 99 -19.42 -0.09 -1.26
N PHE A 100 -18.11 -0.38 -1.28
CA PHE A 100 -17.40 -0.78 -2.49
C PHE A 100 -17.58 -2.27 -2.77
N ASP A 101 -18.05 -2.60 -3.96
CA ASP A 101 -18.28 -3.99 -4.37
C ASP A 101 -16.99 -4.63 -4.89
N LEU A 102 -16.30 -5.32 -3.98
CA LEU A 102 -15.07 -6.03 -4.29
C LEU A 102 -15.29 -7.28 -5.18
N GLN A 103 -16.54 -7.78 -5.29
CA GLN A 103 -16.82 -9.00 -6.06
C GLN A 103 -16.96 -8.73 -7.56
N HIS A 104 -17.33 -7.51 -7.92
CA HIS A 104 -17.55 -7.09 -9.31
C HIS A 104 -16.40 -6.29 -9.91
N LEU A 105 -15.20 -6.43 -9.36
CA LEU A 105 -14.00 -5.85 -9.96
C LEU A 105 -13.74 -6.44 -11.36
N PRO A 106 -13.29 -5.62 -12.33
CA PRO A 106 -12.97 -6.10 -13.66
C PRO A 106 -11.83 -7.11 -13.64
N GLN A 107 -11.94 -8.12 -14.48
CA GLN A 107 -10.87 -9.11 -14.61
C GLN A 107 -9.62 -8.47 -15.21
N ALA A 108 -8.49 -8.66 -14.54
CA ALA A 108 -7.21 -8.12 -14.95
C ALA A 108 -6.29 -9.21 -15.53
N GLN A 109 -5.31 -8.77 -16.30
CA GLN A 109 -4.27 -9.61 -16.88
C GLN A 109 -2.89 -9.04 -16.56
N TRP A 110 -1.93 -9.91 -16.33
CA TRP A 110 -0.53 -9.56 -16.23
C TRP A 110 0.01 -9.04 -17.57
N GLN A 111 1.22 -8.50 -17.60
CA GLN A 111 1.86 -8.03 -18.83
C GLN A 111 2.02 -9.13 -19.89
N ASP A 112 2.16 -10.39 -19.47
CA ASP A 112 2.25 -11.54 -20.36
C ASP A 112 0.89 -12.03 -20.90
N GLY A 113 -0.21 -11.37 -20.54
CA GLY A 113 -1.57 -11.71 -20.95
C GLY A 113 -2.25 -12.79 -20.11
N THR A 114 -1.55 -13.40 -19.16
CA THR A 114 -2.17 -14.37 -18.24
C THR A 114 -3.12 -13.70 -17.24
N ALA A 115 -4.17 -14.40 -16.83
CA ALA A 115 -5.18 -13.86 -15.92
C ALA A 115 -4.62 -13.65 -14.50
N VAL A 116 -4.96 -12.52 -13.90
CA VAL A 116 -4.68 -12.24 -12.48
C VAL A 116 -5.75 -12.90 -11.61
N ASP A 117 -5.34 -13.53 -10.50
CA ASP A 117 -6.32 -14.01 -9.52
C ASP A 117 -7.10 -12.83 -8.94
N PRO A 118 -8.45 -12.86 -8.95
CA PRO A 118 -9.29 -11.74 -8.48
C PRO A 118 -8.95 -11.29 -7.05
N LYS A 119 -8.53 -12.20 -6.17
CA LYS A 119 -8.14 -11.87 -4.80
C LYS A 119 -6.99 -10.86 -4.73
N ILE A 120 -6.07 -10.91 -5.70
CA ILE A 120 -4.95 -9.97 -5.77
C ILE A 120 -5.47 -8.55 -5.99
N ILE A 121 -6.36 -8.37 -6.97
CA ILE A 121 -6.94 -7.06 -7.26
C ILE A 121 -7.82 -6.58 -6.10
N GLN A 122 -8.63 -7.46 -5.51
CA GLN A 122 -9.43 -7.15 -4.32
C GLN A 122 -8.54 -6.65 -3.18
N TRP A 123 -7.43 -7.34 -2.93
CA TRP A 123 -6.48 -6.94 -1.89
C TRP A 123 -5.83 -5.58 -2.19
N TRP A 124 -5.43 -5.30 -3.42
CA TRP A 124 -4.84 -4.01 -3.76
C TRP A 124 -5.80 -2.85 -3.55
N VAL A 125 -7.07 -3.05 -3.86
CA VAL A 125 -8.12 -2.05 -3.62
C VAL A 125 -8.33 -1.82 -2.12
N VAL A 126 -8.42 -2.89 -1.32
CA VAL A 126 -8.49 -2.80 0.15
C VAL A 126 -7.23 -2.17 0.74
N LEU A 127 -6.06 -2.45 0.18
CA LEU A 127 -4.79 -1.88 0.61
C LEU A 127 -4.74 -0.37 0.32
N ALA A 128 -5.26 0.09 -0.81
CA ALA A 128 -5.35 1.50 -1.14
C ALA A 128 -6.19 2.28 -0.11
N ASP A 129 -7.34 1.73 0.31
CA ASP A 129 -8.15 2.32 1.40
C ASP A 129 -7.40 2.37 2.74
N LYS A 130 -6.67 1.30 3.08
CA LYS A 130 -5.89 1.25 4.33
C LYS A 130 -4.75 2.25 4.37
N LEU A 131 -4.10 2.49 3.25
CA LEU A 131 -2.95 3.39 3.20
C LEU A 131 -3.34 4.86 3.34
N LYS A 132 -4.54 5.26 2.91
CA LYS A 132 -5.12 6.61 3.05
C LYS A 132 -4.15 7.75 2.69
N ASP A 133 -3.19 7.46 1.84
CA ASP A 133 -2.14 8.41 1.48
C ASP A 133 -2.56 9.16 0.23
N PRO A 134 -2.69 10.50 0.28
CA PRO A 134 -3.00 11.31 -0.89
C PRO A 134 -1.85 11.37 -1.90
N VAL A 135 -0.65 10.95 -1.48
CA VAL A 135 0.53 10.86 -2.36
C VAL A 135 0.53 9.49 -3.03
N PRO A 136 0.89 9.38 -4.32
CA PRO A 136 0.98 8.10 -5.02
C PRO A 136 1.87 7.11 -4.26
N ASN A 137 1.26 6.04 -3.74
CA ASN A 137 1.99 5.01 -3.03
C ASN A 137 2.85 4.20 -4.00
N ALA A 138 4.17 4.18 -3.78
CA ALA A 138 5.12 3.52 -4.65
C ALA A 138 4.84 2.02 -4.83
N LEU A 139 4.35 1.33 -3.80
CA LEU A 139 3.99 -0.09 -3.88
C LEU A 139 2.77 -0.31 -4.77
N LEU A 140 1.72 0.50 -4.62
CA LEU A 140 0.52 0.39 -5.46
C LEU A 140 0.81 0.75 -6.92
N GLN A 141 1.64 1.78 -7.16
CA GLN A 141 2.11 2.09 -8.52
C GLN A 141 2.85 0.91 -9.15
N ARG A 142 3.71 0.27 -8.38
CA ARG A 142 4.46 -0.91 -8.80
C ARG A 142 3.55 -2.09 -9.12
N TYR A 143 2.53 -2.35 -8.28
CA TYR A 143 1.52 -3.37 -8.52
C TYR A 143 0.72 -3.09 -9.80
N MET A 144 0.28 -1.86 -9.98
CA MET A 144 -0.41 -1.47 -11.23
C MET A 144 0.49 -1.68 -12.46
N GLY A 145 1.79 -1.39 -12.37
CA GLY A 145 2.76 -1.63 -13.44
C GLY A 145 2.98 -3.10 -13.80
N LEU A 146 2.54 -4.06 -12.98
CA LEU A 146 2.57 -5.49 -13.31
C LEU A 146 1.44 -5.91 -14.26
N LEU A 147 0.36 -5.13 -14.33
CA LEU A 147 -0.78 -5.39 -15.22
C LEU A 147 -0.48 -4.90 -16.64
N ASN A 148 -1.11 -5.52 -17.64
CA ASN A 148 -1.09 -4.98 -18.99
C ASN A 148 -1.87 -3.64 -19.06
N GLU A 149 -1.59 -2.84 -20.06
CA GLU A 149 -2.13 -1.49 -20.20
C GLU A 149 -3.67 -1.46 -20.20
N LYS A 150 -4.31 -2.39 -20.90
CA LYS A 150 -5.77 -2.49 -20.95
C LYS A 150 -6.37 -2.74 -19.57
N SER A 151 -5.75 -3.61 -18.76
CA SER A 151 -6.21 -3.91 -17.42
C SER A 151 -6.00 -2.73 -16.47
N GLN A 152 -4.87 -2.00 -16.60
CA GLN A 152 -4.63 -0.77 -15.85
C GLN A 152 -5.72 0.27 -16.14
N GLN A 153 -6.02 0.51 -17.42
CA GLN A 153 -7.06 1.48 -17.83
C GLN A 153 -8.44 1.05 -17.33
N THR A 154 -8.82 -0.22 -17.53
CA THR A 154 -10.14 -0.73 -17.14
C THR A 154 -10.33 -0.68 -15.64
N LEU A 155 -9.34 -1.09 -14.86
CA LEU A 155 -9.40 -1.05 -13.40
C LEU A 155 -9.45 0.40 -12.89
N SER A 156 -8.62 1.28 -13.42
CA SER A 156 -8.60 2.70 -13.03
C SER A 156 -9.94 3.38 -13.32
N LEU A 157 -10.53 3.12 -14.49
CA LEU A 157 -11.83 3.67 -14.88
C LEU A 157 -12.95 3.14 -13.96
N HIS A 158 -12.96 1.83 -13.68
CA HIS A 158 -13.93 1.22 -12.77
C HIS A 158 -13.86 1.81 -11.37
N LEU A 159 -12.65 1.96 -10.81
CA LEU A 159 -12.45 2.58 -9.50
C LEU A 159 -12.96 4.02 -9.49
N LEU A 160 -12.56 4.83 -10.47
CA LEU A 160 -13.00 6.23 -10.58
C LEU A 160 -14.53 6.34 -10.67
N GLN A 161 -15.16 5.54 -11.53
CA GLN A 161 -16.62 5.52 -11.68
C GLN A 161 -17.33 5.10 -10.39
N SER A 162 -16.80 4.11 -9.67
CA SER A 162 -17.35 3.65 -8.39
C SER A 162 -17.30 4.75 -7.33
N PHE A 163 -16.19 5.50 -7.23
CA PHE A 163 -16.06 6.62 -6.31
C PHE A 163 -16.98 7.78 -6.69
N ILE A 164 -17.03 8.16 -7.98
CA ILE A 164 -17.96 9.20 -8.46
C ILE A 164 -19.40 8.81 -8.14
N TYR A 165 -19.80 7.58 -8.40
CA TYR A 165 -21.14 7.08 -8.08
C TYR A 165 -21.43 7.19 -6.58
N GLN A 166 -20.51 6.75 -5.73
CA GLN A 166 -20.67 6.83 -4.27
C GLN A 166 -20.83 8.27 -3.78
N ASP A 167 -20.03 9.20 -4.33
CA ASP A 167 -20.06 10.61 -3.91
C ASP A 167 -21.29 11.38 -4.43
N THR A 168 -21.87 10.94 -5.55
CA THR A 168 -22.98 11.64 -6.21
C THR A 168 -24.34 11.00 -5.98
N ARG A 169 -24.41 9.76 -5.49
CA ARG A 169 -25.68 9.10 -5.18
C ARG A 169 -26.39 9.74 -3.99
N ASN A 170 -27.71 9.67 -4.00
CA ASN A 170 -28.47 10.02 -2.82
C ASN A 170 -28.20 9.03 -1.68
N PRO A 171 -28.06 9.52 -0.44
CA PRO A 171 -27.91 8.63 0.71
C PRO A 171 -29.16 7.77 0.88
N THR A 172 -29.00 6.53 1.33
CA THR A 172 -30.12 5.69 1.73
C THR A 172 -30.80 6.25 2.97
N LEU A 173 -32.07 5.85 3.20
CA LEU A 173 -32.78 6.27 4.41
C LEU A 173 -32.02 5.87 5.69
N GLU A 174 -31.41 4.69 5.72
CA GLU A 174 -30.65 4.20 6.85
C GLU A 174 -29.40 5.05 7.11
N GLU A 175 -28.65 5.41 6.07
CA GLU A 175 -27.50 6.31 6.16
C GLU A 175 -27.91 7.72 6.64
N ALA A 176 -29.03 8.24 6.14
CA ALA A 176 -29.54 9.52 6.57
C ALA A 176 -29.95 9.52 8.04
N ILE A 177 -30.59 8.45 8.52
CA ILE A 177 -30.95 8.24 9.93
C ILE A 177 -29.70 8.15 10.80
N GLU A 178 -28.67 7.40 10.35
CA GLU A 178 -27.43 7.25 11.09
C GLU A 178 -26.71 8.60 11.29
N VAL A 179 -26.62 9.41 10.22
CA VAL A 179 -26.05 10.76 10.29
C VAL A 179 -26.85 11.65 11.23
N ALA A 180 -28.17 11.67 11.09
CA ALA A 180 -29.06 12.47 11.94
C ALA A 180 -28.95 12.05 13.42
N THR A 181 -28.80 10.75 13.71
CA THR A 181 -28.65 10.24 15.08
C THR A 181 -27.31 10.62 15.69
N LYS A 182 -26.22 10.63 14.90
CA LYS A 182 -24.91 11.06 15.36
C LYS A 182 -24.83 12.56 15.64
N GLU A 183 -25.57 13.37 14.89
CA GLU A 183 -25.58 14.84 15.03
C GLU A 183 -26.60 15.33 16.09
N ALA A 184 -27.61 14.54 16.41
CA ALA A 184 -28.69 14.90 17.35
C ALA A 184 -28.24 15.17 18.81
N PRO A 185 -27.23 14.47 19.39
CA PRO A 185 -26.84 14.68 20.78
C PRO A 185 -26.31 16.08 21.07
N SER A 186 -25.80 16.79 20.08
CA SER A 186 -25.20 18.13 20.25
C SER A 186 -26.25 19.27 20.29
N ARG A 187 -27.53 18.99 19.98
CA ARG A 187 -28.61 20.00 19.93
C ARG A 187 -29.58 19.93 21.10
N LEU A 188 -29.44 18.93 21.96
CA LEU A 188 -30.31 18.72 23.13
C LEU A 188 -29.60 18.98 24.46
N ALA A 189 -28.38 19.50 24.44
CA ALA A 189 -27.63 20.02 25.59
C ALA A 189 -27.52 21.55 25.50
#